data_e32219a9b95dad0b05b8329392f0b70f
#
_entry.id   e32219a9b95dad0b05b8329392f0b70f
#
_cell.length_a   1.000
_cell.length_b   1.000
_cell.length_c   1.000
_cell.angle_alpha   90.00
_cell.angle_beta   90.00
_cell.angle_gamma   90.00
#
_symmetry.space_group_name_H-M   'P 1'
#
loop_
_entity.id
_entity.type
_entity.pdbx_description
1 polymer ?
#
loop_
_entity_poly.entity_id
_entity_poly.type
_entity_poly.pdbx_seq_one_letter_code
_entity_poly.pdbx_strand_id
1 'polypeptide(L)'
;RQRQMCIRDRLRAAEMSYPKTKFQDLMDDLFGETGKKIIRKSNEILFEQDGDILYPYQLSSGEKQILVILLTVLVQDNRRGVLFMDEPEVSLHVEWQQRLISLIRQLNPNVQIVLTTHSPAVIMDGWLDAVTEVSDITK
;
A
#
# COMPACT_ATOMS: atom_id res chain seq x y z
N ARG A 1 -39.37 -2.36 -7.96
CA ARG A 1 -38.21 -1.64 -8.54
C ARG A 1 -37.31 -1.00 -7.47
N GLN A 2 -37.84 -0.38 -6.41
CA GLN A 2 -37.04 0.23 -5.34
C GLN A 2 -36.21 -0.78 -4.53
N ARG A 3 -36.71 -1.99 -4.26
CA ARG A 3 -35.94 -3.02 -3.52
C ARG A 3 -34.72 -3.55 -4.26
N GLN A 4 -34.77 -3.66 -5.59
CA GLN A 4 -33.63 -4.10 -6.39
C GLN A 4 -32.53 -3.03 -6.50
N MET A 5 -32.88 -1.74 -6.51
CA MET A 5 -31.91 -0.64 -6.45
C MET A 5 -31.14 -0.62 -5.12
N CYS A 6 -31.83 -0.78 -3.99
CA CYS A 6 -31.17 -0.84 -2.67
C CYS A 6 -30.19 -2.00 -2.51
N ILE A 7 -30.45 -3.16 -3.13
CA ILE A 7 -29.54 -4.32 -3.07
C ILE A 7 -28.29 -4.06 -3.92
N ARG A 8 -28.47 -3.51 -5.12
CA ARG A 8 -27.34 -3.12 -6.00
C ARG A 8 -26.43 -2.05 -5.38
N ASP A 9 -27.03 -1.06 -4.72
CA ASP A 9 -26.27 0.01 -4.06
C ASP A 9 -25.55 -0.51 -2.81
N ARG A 10 -26.13 -1.44 -2.07
CA ARG A 10 -25.47 -2.12 -0.93
C ARG A 10 -24.33 -3.01 -1.39
N LEU A 11 -24.48 -3.74 -2.49
CA LEU A 11 -23.41 -4.58 -3.05
C LEU A 11 -22.26 -3.72 -3.58
N ARG A 12 -22.55 -2.62 -4.29
CA ARG A 12 -21.52 -1.66 -4.72
C ARG A 12 -20.82 -0.98 -3.54
N ALA A 13 -21.55 -0.59 -2.50
CA ALA A 13 -20.97 -0.02 -1.29
C ALA A 13 -20.08 -1.05 -0.56
N ALA A 14 -20.46 -2.32 -0.51
CA ALA A 14 -19.65 -3.40 0.06
C ALA A 14 -18.40 -3.69 -0.79
N GLU A 15 -18.51 -3.69 -2.11
CA GLU A 15 -17.37 -3.84 -3.03
C GLU A 15 -16.40 -2.67 -2.94
N MET A 16 -16.89 -1.44 -2.78
CA MET A 16 -16.07 -0.23 -2.59
C MET A 16 -15.44 -0.15 -1.20
N SER A 17 -16.02 -0.79 -0.17
CA SER A 17 -15.48 -0.75 1.19
C SER A 17 -14.37 -1.77 1.43
N TYR A 18 -14.32 -2.86 0.67
CA TYR A 18 -13.33 -3.92 0.84
C TYR A 18 -11.88 -3.46 0.63
N PRO A 19 -11.52 -2.74 -0.46
CA PRO A 19 -10.17 -2.21 -0.63
C PRO A 19 -9.76 -1.23 0.48
N LYS A 20 -10.70 -0.37 0.92
CA LYS A 20 -10.47 0.57 2.02
C LYS A 20 -10.21 -0.17 3.33
N THR A 21 -11.01 -1.15 3.68
CA THR A 21 -10.83 -1.94 4.90
C THR A 21 -9.50 -2.67 4.88
N LYS A 22 -9.15 -3.31 3.76
CA LYS A 22 -7.88 -4.00 3.60
C LYS A 22 -6.67 -3.07 3.74
N PHE A 23 -6.75 -1.88 3.15
CA PHE A 23 -5.74 -0.85 3.33
C PHE A 23 -5.59 -0.46 4.80
N GLN A 24 -6.70 -0.25 5.52
CA GLN A 24 -6.68 0.09 6.93
C GLN A 24 -6.08 -1.02 7.79
N ASP A 25 -6.38 -2.28 7.48
CA ASP A 25 -5.79 -3.44 8.17
C ASP A 25 -4.27 -3.52 7.94
N LEU A 26 -3.81 -3.26 6.71
CA LEU A 26 -2.38 -3.19 6.40
C LEU A 26 -1.67 -2.06 7.13
N MET A 27 -2.31 -0.89 7.25
CA MET A 27 -1.76 0.24 8.02
C MET A 27 -1.63 -0.10 9.50
N ASP A 28 -2.65 -0.73 10.09
CA ASP A 28 -2.62 -1.15 11.49
C ASP A 28 -1.53 -2.21 11.74
N ASP A 29 -1.31 -3.13 10.81
CA ASP A 29 -0.24 -4.13 10.88
C ASP A 29 1.15 -3.48 10.79
N LEU A 30 1.37 -2.58 9.83
CA LEU A 30 2.65 -1.92 9.62
C LEU A 30 3.02 -0.95 10.75
N PHE A 31 2.05 -0.20 11.25
CA PHE A 31 2.30 0.85 12.24
C PHE A 31 2.05 0.39 13.68
N GLY A 32 1.56 -0.85 13.86
CA GLY A 32 1.29 -1.43 15.17
C GLY A 32 2.52 -1.51 16.08
N GLU A 33 3.70 -1.75 15.51
CA GLU A 33 4.96 -1.79 16.26
C GLU A 33 5.33 -0.44 16.88
N THR A 34 4.93 0.66 16.24
CA THR A 34 5.12 2.02 16.76
C THR A 34 3.91 2.53 17.56
N GLY A 35 2.94 1.65 17.86
CA GLY A 35 1.75 1.98 18.64
C GLY A 35 0.73 2.86 17.92
N LYS A 36 0.86 3.02 16.59
CA LYS A 36 -0.06 3.83 15.79
C LYS A 36 -1.15 2.98 15.19
N LYS A 37 -2.38 3.50 15.15
CA LYS A 37 -3.55 2.88 14.52
C LYS A 37 -4.26 3.87 13.63
N ILE A 38 -4.76 3.39 12.48
CA ILE A 38 -5.55 4.24 11.58
C ILE A 38 -6.96 4.47 12.15
N ILE A 39 -7.44 5.71 12.08
CA ILE A 39 -8.80 6.07 12.51
C ILE A 39 -9.79 5.71 11.40
N ARG A 40 -10.55 4.62 11.60
CA ARG A 40 -11.39 4.01 10.55
C ARG A 40 -12.64 4.81 10.19
N LYS A 41 -13.16 5.60 11.14
CA LYS A 41 -14.42 6.34 10.99
C LYS A 41 -14.25 7.72 10.35
N SER A 42 -13.01 8.16 10.14
CA SER A 42 -12.72 9.43 9.49
C SER A 42 -12.82 9.34 7.96
N ASN A 43 -13.22 10.43 7.33
CA ASN A 43 -13.08 10.61 5.88
C ASN A 43 -11.66 11.06 5.49
N GLU A 44 -10.88 11.46 6.47
CA GLU A 44 -9.47 11.83 6.33
C GLU A 44 -8.58 10.68 6.80
N ILE A 45 -7.35 10.64 6.31
CA ILE A 45 -6.36 9.70 6.80
C ILE A 45 -5.75 10.28 8.05
N LEU A 46 -6.13 9.70 9.18
CA LEU A 46 -5.67 10.09 10.51
C LEU A 46 -5.22 8.83 11.25
N PHE A 47 -4.29 9.02 12.16
CA PHE A 47 -3.79 7.96 13.05
C PHE A 47 -4.02 8.37 14.49
N GLU A 48 -4.04 7.38 15.38
CA GLU A 48 -4.06 7.56 16.82
C GLU A 48 -2.81 6.91 17.41
N GLN A 49 -2.18 7.58 18.34
CA GLN A 49 -1.09 7.04 19.15
C GLN A 49 -1.22 7.59 20.58
N ASP A 50 -1.29 6.70 21.57
CA ASP A 50 -1.38 7.03 23.01
C ASP A 50 -2.54 8.00 23.36
N GLY A 51 -3.63 7.95 22.60
CA GLY A 51 -4.81 8.82 22.77
C GLY A 51 -4.75 10.14 22.00
N ASP A 52 -3.63 10.45 21.35
CA ASP A 52 -3.48 11.64 20.51
C ASP A 52 -3.75 11.35 19.04
N ILE A 53 -4.33 12.33 18.34
CA ILE A 53 -4.56 12.25 16.90
C ILE A 53 -3.30 12.70 16.17
N LEU A 54 -2.79 11.86 15.28
CA LEU A 54 -1.66 12.15 14.42
C LEU A 54 -2.10 12.35 12.98
N TYR A 55 -1.63 13.43 12.38
CA TYR A 55 -1.80 13.71 10.96
C TYR A 55 -0.67 13.08 10.13
N PRO A 56 -0.89 12.80 8.84
CA PRO A 56 0.14 12.19 7.98
C PRO A 56 1.48 12.94 7.95
N TYR A 57 1.47 14.24 8.10
CA TYR A 57 2.71 15.03 8.11
C TYR A 57 3.58 14.83 9.37
N GLN A 58 3.00 14.27 10.44
CA GLN A 58 3.70 13.95 11.70
C GLN A 58 4.35 12.57 11.71
N LEU A 59 4.06 11.75 10.70
CA LEU A 59 4.66 10.43 10.52
C LEU A 59 6.16 10.54 10.20
N SER A 60 6.92 9.49 10.49
CA SER A 60 8.32 9.37 10.06
C SER A 60 8.45 9.33 8.53
N SER A 61 9.65 9.51 8.01
CA SER A 61 9.90 9.47 6.56
C SER A 61 9.51 8.12 5.95
N GLY A 62 9.87 7.01 6.60
CA GLY A 62 9.50 5.66 6.14
C GLY A 62 8.00 5.40 6.20
N GLU A 63 7.34 5.83 7.28
CA GLU A 63 5.87 5.73 7.41
C GLU A 63 5.15 6.56 6.34
N LYS A 64 5.63 7.76 6.04
CA LYS A 64 5.10 8.58 4.94
C LYS A 64 5.28 7.89 3.60
N GLN A 65 6.46 7.34 3.34
CA GLN A 65 6.79 6.68 2.09
C GLN A 65 5.87 5.48 1.83
N ILE A 66 5.76 4.58 2.79
CA ILE A 66 4.88 3.40 2.64
C ILE A 66 3.41 3.80 2.53
N LEU A 67 2.96 4.80 3.30
CA LEU A 67 1.61 5.34 3.21
C LEU A 67 1.30 5.85 1.80
N VAL A 68 2.19 6.66 1.21
CA VAL A 68 2.01 7.21 -0.15
C VAL A 68 1.95 6.10 -1.19
N ILE A 69 2.85 5.10 -1.11
CA ILE A 69 2.86 3.97 -2.04
C ILE A 69 1.53 3.20 -1.96
N LEU A 70 1.09 2.82 -0.77
CA LEU A 70 -0.13 2.03 -0.60
C LEU A 70 -1.40 2.82 -0.94
N LEU A 71 -1.43 4.13 -0.68
CA LEU A 71 -2.52 5.00 -1.14
C LEU A 71 -2.59 5.09 -2.66
N THR A 72 -1.45 5.21 -3.33
CA THR A 72 -1.39 5.23 -4.80
C THR A 72 -1.99 3.95 -5.39
N VAL A 73 -1.69 2.81 -4.76
CA VAL A 73 -2.26 1.51 -5.18
C VAL A 73 -3.75 1.41 -4.87
N LEU A 74 -4.18 1.90 -3.69
CA LEU A 74 -5.59 1.90 -3.29
C LEU A 74 -6.46 2.69 -4.28
N VAL A 75 -5.98 3.86 -4.72
CA VAL A 75 -6.71 4.73 -5.68
C VAL A 75 -6.88 4.07 -7.05
N GLN A 76 -6.04 3.10 -7.41
CA GLN A 76 -6.19 2.33 -8.65
C GLN A 76 -7.42 1.40 -8.65
N ASP A 77 -8.03 1.17 -7.50
CA ASP A 77 -9.29 0.43 -7.34
C ASP A 77 -9.31 -0.93 -8.07
N ASN A 78 -8.30 -1.76 -7.82
CA ASN A 78 -8.11 -3.08 -8.46
C ASN A 78 -8.04 -3.07 -10.00
N ARG A 79 -7.88 -1.91 -10.61
CA ARG A 79 -7.75 -1.82 -12.07
C ARG A 79 -6.41 -2.38 -12.53
N ARG A 80 -6.41 -2.90 -13.74
CA ARG A 80 -5.16 -3.25 -14.42
C ARG A 80 -4.39 -1.99 -14.75
N GLY A 81 -3.09 -2.01 -14.47
CA GLY A 81 -2.23 -0.87 -14.72
C GLY A 81 -0.78 -1.23 -14.47
N VAL A 82 0.10 -0.29 -14.71
CA VAL A 82 1.53 -0.40 -14.42
C VAL A 82 1.88 0.63 -13.36
N LEU A 83 2.55 0.18 -12.31
CA LEU A 83 3.08 1.03 -11.25
C LEU A 83 4.60 1.13 -11.44
N PHE A 84 5.07 2.32 -11.78
CA PHE A 84 6.50 2.61 -11.86
C PHE A 84 6.98 3.23 -10.56
N MET A 85 8.07 2.72 -10.01
CA MET A 85 8.69 3.25 -8.80
C MET A 85 10.20 3.29 -8.98
N ASP A 86 10.80 4.41 -8.55
CA ASP A 86 12.23 4.60 -8.54
C ASP A 86 12.72 4.60 -7.09
N GLU A 87 13.55 3.62 -6.74
CA GLU A 87 14.08 3.40 -5.40
C GLU A 87 13.03 3.55 -4.27
N PRO A 88 11.89 2.83 -4.34
CA PRO A 88 10.79 3.01 -3.39
C PRO A 88 11.15 2.65 -1.95
N GLU A 89 12.23 1.92 -1.77
CA GLU A 89 12.74 1.47 -0.47
C GLU A 89 13.49 2.53 0.31
N VAL A 90 13.83 3.66 -0.28
CA VAL A 90 14.52 4.75 0.41
C VAL A 90 13.71 5.17 1.64
N SER A 91 14.33 5.20 2.79
CA SER A 91 13.74 5.46 4.11
C SER A 91 12.87 4.33 4.70
N LEU A 92 12.66 3.22 4.01
CA LEU A 92 11.92 2.07 4.56
C LEU A 92 12.84 1.20 5.44
N HIS A 93 12.31 0.67 6.52
CA HIS A 93 12.95 -0.39 7.29
C HIS A 93 13.11 -1.66 6.45
N VAL A 94 14.14 -2.45 6.72
CA VAL A 94 14.45 -3.68 5.95
C VAL A 94 13.25 -4.62 5.88
N GLU A 95 12.52 -4.81 6.96
CA GLU A 95 11.31 -5.66 6.98
C GLU A 95 10.22 -5.15 6.05
N TRP A 96 10.04 -3.84 5.98
CA TRP A 96 9.07 -3.23 5.05
C TRP A 96 9.53 -3.32 3.59
N GLN A 97 10.85 -3.20 3.36
CA GLN A 97 11.43 -3.43 2.02
C GLN A 97 11.13 -4.85 1.52
N GLN A 98 11.33 -5.87 2.35
CA GLN A 98 11.05 -7.27 2.02
C GLN A 98 9.56 -7.51 1.71
N ARG A 99 8.66 -6.80 2.40
CA ARG A 99 7.20 -6.93 2.24
C ARG A 99 6.61 -6.03 1.15
N LEU A 100 7.35 -5.08 0.60
CA LEU A 100 6.83 -4.00 -0.24
C LEU A 100 6.00 -4.52 -1.43
N ILE A 101 6.57 -5.43 -2.22
CA ILE A 101 5.89 -5.98 -3.41
C ILE A 101 4.64 -6.77 -3.00
N SER A 102 4.73 -7.57 -1.94
CA SER A 102 3.59 -8.35 -1.45
C SER A 102 2.45 -7.47 -0.91
N LEU A 103 2.78 -6.37 -0.23
CA LEU A 103 1.80 -5.38 0.25
C LEU A 103 1.04 -4.72 -0.90
N ILE A 104 1.77 -4.30 -1.94
CA ILE A 104 1.17 -3.72 -3.16
C ILE A 104 0.22 -4.73 -3.82
N ARG A 105 0.66 -5.98 -4.01
CA ARG A 105 -0.16 -7.02 -4.63
C ARG A 105 -1.35 -7.45 -3.79
N GLN A 106 -1.27 -7.32 -2.48
CA GLN A 106 -2.43 -7.55 -1.60
C GLN A 106 -3.53 -6.51 -1.83
N LEU A 107 -3.18 -5.25 -2.11
CA LEU A 107 -4.16 -4.18 -2.40
C LEU A 107 -4.67 -4.26 -3.83
N ASN A 108 -3.79 -4.49 -4.80
CA ASN A 108 -4.15 -4.62 -6.21
C ASN A 108 -3.39 -5.78 -6.87
N PRO A 109 -3.99 -6.98 -6.96
CA PRO A 109 -3.35 -8.13 -7.60
C PRO A 109 -3.20 -7.99 -9.12
N ASN A 110 -3.89 -7.02 -9.73
CA ASN A 110 -3.92 -6.80 -11.18
C ASN A 110 -2.87 -5.80 -11.66
N VAL A 111 -2.10 -5.19 -10.73
CA VAL A 111 -1.07 -4.21 -11.09
C VAL A 111 0.21 -4.93 -11.54
N GLN A 112 0.80 -4.45 -12.62
CA GLN A 112 2.17 -4.76 -13.00
C GLN A 112 3.11 -3.78 -12.30
N ILE A 113 4.10 -4.29 -11.59
CA ILE A 113 5.07 -3.48 -10.86
C ILE A 113 6.36 -3.44 -11.67
N VAL A 114 6.87 -2.24 -11.92
CA VAL A 114 8.19 -1.98 -12.48
C VAL A 114 8.90 -1.02 -11.53
N LEU A 115 9.99 -1.47 -10.93
CA LEU A 115 10.74 -0.66 -10.00
C LEU A 115 12.25 -0.75 -10.26
N THR A 116 12.95 0.34 -9.95
CA THR A 116 14.41 0.33 -9.78
C THR A 116 14.72 0.20 -8.29
N THR A 117 15.77 -0.51 -7.95
CA THR A 117 16.21 -0.67 -6.56
C THR A 117 17.69 -0.96 -6.48
N HIS A 118 18.32 -0.46 -5.43
CA HIS A 118 19.68 -0.86 -5.01
C HIS A 118 19.65 -1.79 -3.78
N SER A 119 18.45 -2.07 -3.24
CA SER A 119 18.32 -2.93 -2.06
C SER A 119 18.00 -4.37 -2.42
N PRO A 120 18.89 -5.32 -2.08
CA PRO A 120 18.58 -6.73 -2.22
C PRO A 120 17.33 -7.17 -1.45
N ALA A 121 17.00 -6.49 -0.33
CA ALA A 121 15.87 -6.83 0.51
C ALA A 121 14.52 -6.78 -0.22
N VAL A 122 14.35 -5.87 -1.18
CA VAL A 122 13.11 -5.71 -1.95
C VAL A 122 12.81 -6.94 -2.82
N ILE A 123 13.86 -7.63 -3.30
CA ILE A 123 13.75 -8.72 -4.27
C ILE A 123 13.91 -10.11 -3.65
N MET A 124 14.35 -10.21 -2.38
CA MET A 124 14.70 -11.50 -1.75
C MET A 124 13.49 -12.42 -1.54
N ASP A 125 12.29 -11.87 -1.39
CA ASP A 125 11.09 -12.65 -1.05
C ASP A 125 10.38 -13.19 -2.32
N GLY A 126 11.13 -14.00 -3.10
CA GLY A 126 10.58 -14.72 -4.26
C GLY A 126 10.56 -13.95 -5.58
N TRP A 127 11.27 -12.81 -5.68
CA TRP A 127 11.29 -11.98 -6.90
C TRP A 127 12.62 -12.00 -7.66
N LEU A 128 13.57 -12.83 -7.25
CA LEU A 128 14.91 -12.90 -7.87
C LEU A 128 14.86 -13.21 -9.37
N ASP A 129 13.93 -14.05 -9.81
CA ASP A 129 13.77 -14.41 -11.23
C ASP A 129 13.21 -13.27 -12.09
N ALA A 130 12.65 -12.23 -11.46
CA ALA A 130 12.10 -11.05 -12.13
C ALA A 130 13.09 -9.88 -12.22
N VAL A 131 14.32 -10.05 -11.77
CA VAL A 131 15.36 -9.02 -11.75
C VAL A 131 16.12 -8.99 -13.07
N THR A 132 16.34 -7.79 -13.60
CA THR A 132 17.23 -7.53 -14.72
C THR A 132 18.25 -6.47 -14.30
N GLU A 133 19.53 -6.73 -14.50
CA GLU A 133 20.56 -5.74 -14.23
C GLU A 133 20.53 -4.60 -15.27
N VAL A 134 20.68 -3.36 -14.80
CA VAL A 134 20.66 -2.18 -15.69
C VAL A 134 21.77 -2.26 -16.73
N SER A 135 22.93 -2.84 -16.38
CA SER A 135 24.04 -3.10 -17.31
C SER A 135 23.65 -3.96 -18.51
N ASP A 136 22.67 -4.83 -18.37
CA ASP A 136 22.21 -5.72 -19.45
C ASP A 136 21.26 -5.02 -20.44
N ILE A 137 20.69 -3.90 -20.03
CA ILE A 137 19.72 -3.11 -20.82
C ILE A 137 20.41 -1.99 -21.61
N THR A 138 21.56 -1.50 -21.13
CA THR A 138 22.29 -0.36 -21.69
C THR A 138 23.35 -0.79 -22.71
N LYS A 139 22.95 -1.52 -23.76
CA LYS A 139 23.83 -1.83 -24.89
C LYS A 139 23.60 -0.87 -26.03
#